data_8ed40d19d793cd4b535aa55e65344595
#
_entry.id   8ed40d19d793cd4b535aa55e65344595
#
_cell.length_a   1.000
_cell.length_b   1.000
_cell.length_c   1.000
_cell.angle_alpha   90.00
_cell.angle_beta   90.00
_cell.angle_gamma   90.00
#
_symmetry.space_group_name_H-M   'P 1'
#
loop_
_entity.id
_entity.type
_entity.pdbx_description
1 polymer ?
#
loop_
_entity_poly.entity_id
_entity_poly.type
_entity_poly.pdbx_seq_one_letter_code
_entity_poly.pdbx_strand_id
1 'polypeptide(L)'
;MYSVTHNPYSLMFVCMSPMMMGGMWVDGKWRRKRALKEQLEAFEVSIKETQKHIEQVFANEREVRKQQYPPIEAIVRHAEMGGPLLWSRRPEHPEFMQIRIGLGTDLPVARMEKDKEAKNGLPQCLSTIAALRAQYAMIDDVPIVVNLRQDGAFGISGLRADIDPVARAVITQLVCMHSPAELVVACLTDPAGRSRWDWLEWLPHTAS
;
A
#
# COMPACT_ATOMS: atom_id res chain seq x y z
N MET A 1 20.11 -81.50 -32.29
CA MET A 1 21.39 -81.17 -31.66
C MET A 1 21.53 -79.65 -31.64
N TYR A 2 21.14 -79.02 -30.52
CA TYR A 2 21.37 -77.60 -30.32
C TYR A 2 22.58 -77.43 -29.40
N SER A 3 23.71 -76.99 -29.95
CA SER A 3 24.89 -76.63 -29.12
C SER A 3 24.71 -75.23 -28.58
N VAL A 4 24.42 -75.09 -27.28
CA VAL A 4 24.45 -73.84 -26.58
C VAL A 4 25.91 -73.46 -26.36
N THR A 5 26.43 -72.56 -27.15
CA THR A 5 27.72 -71.91 -26.93
C THR A 5 27.66 -71.06 -25.67
N HIS A 6 28.19 -71.62 -24.55
CA HIS A 6 28.44 -70.87 -23.33
C HIS A 6 29.60 -69.89 -23.57
N ASN A 7 29.26 -68.69 -24.02
CA ASN A 7 30.24 -67.61 -24.13
C ASN A 7 30.17 -66.82 -22.89
N PRO A 8 31.18 -66.81 -21.96
CA PRO A 8 31.16 -66.10 -20.71
C PRO A 8 31.01 -64.57 -20.88
N TYR A 9 31.31 -64.05 -22.05
CA TYR A 9 31.13 -62.62 -22.38
C TYR A 9 29.66 -62.24 -22.57
N SER A 10 28.76 -63.16 -22.90
CA SER A 10 27.32 -62.84 -23.03
C SER A 10 26.65 -62.59 -21.65
N LEU A 11 27.11 -63.27 -20.61
CA LEU A 11 26.66 -63.08 -19.23
C LEU A 11 27.07 -61.69 -18.68
N MET A 12 28.26 -61.24 -19.10
CA MET A 12 28.74 -59.90 -18.71
C MET A 12 27.90 -58.76 -19.29
N PHE A 13 27.42 -58.91 -20.53
CA PHE A 13 26.51 -57.92 -21.18
C PHE A 13 25.10 -57.91 -20.56
N VAL A 14 24.58 -59.08 -20.14
CA VAL A 14 23.27 -59.18 -19.50
C VAL A 14 23.26 -58.52 -18.12
N CYS A 15 24.37 -58.58 -17.38
CA CYS A 15 24.50 -57.92 -16.05
C CYS A 15 24.79 -56.42 -16.15
N MET A 16 25.45 -55.95 -17.21
CA MET A 16 25.74 -54.50 -17.38
C MET A 16 24.52 -53.67 -17.77
N SER A 17 23.55 -54.26 -18.49
CA SER A 17 22.36 -53.55 -18.97
C SER A 17 21.48 -52.99 -17.82
N PRO A 18 21.10 -53.78 -16.80
CA PRO A 18 20.31 -53.25 -15.68
C PRO A 18 21.08 -52.24 -14.79
N MET A 19 22.40 -52.40 -14.70
CA MET A 19 23.26 -51.50 -13.96
C MET A 19 23.35 -50.11 -14.61
N MET A 20 23.46 -50.04 -15.95
CA MET A 20 23.41 -48.80 -16.71
C MET A 20 22.02 -48.12 -16.63
N MET A 21 20.92 -48.88 -16.73
CA MET A 21 19.57 -48.33 -16.61
C MET A 21 19.29 -47.82 -15.17
N GLY A 22 19.75 -48.51 -14.16
CA GLY A 22 19.65 -48.06 -12.77
C GLY A 22 20.44 -46.77 -12.51
N GLY A 23 21.65 -46.66 -13.05
CA GLY A 23 22.47 -45.46 -12.96
C GLY A 23 21.82 -44.24 -13.62
N MET A 24 21.28 -44.40 -14.82
CA MET A 24 20.58 -43.33 -15.53
C MET A 24 19.28 -42.87 -14.82
N TRP A 25 18.55 -43.79 -14.18
CA TRP A 25 17.34 -43.47 -13.41
C TRP A 25 17.64 -42.72 -12.13
N VAL A 26 18.68 -43.13 -11.40
CA VAL A 26 19.17 -42.42 -10.20
C VAL A 26 19.70 -41.05 -10.55
N ASP A 27 20.52 -40.93 -11.60
CA ASP A 27 21.09 -39.65 -12.06
C ASP A 27 19.98 -38.68 -12.50
N GLY A 28 18.95 -39.18 -13.19
CA GLY A 28 17.77 -38.39 -13.56
C GLY A 28 16.97 -37.86 -12.36
N LYS A 29 16.84 -38.65 -11.26
CA LYS A 29 16.19 -38.18 -10.03
C LYS A 29 17.03 -37.14 -9.32
N TRP A 30 18.34 -37.29 -9.26
CA TRP A 30 19.24 -36.33 -8.62
C TRP A 30 19.30 -35.01 -9.39
N ARG A 31 19.36 -35.06 -10.71
CA ARG A 31 19.32 -33.87 -11.59
C ARG A 31 18.00 -33.09 -11.41
N ARG A 32 16.85 -33.81 -11.38
CA ARG A 32 15.53 -33.15 -11.15
C ARG A 32 15.44 -32.52 -9.77
N LYS A 33 15.95 -33.18 -8.72
CA LYS A 33 15.97 -32.61 -7.37
C LYS A 33 16.87 -31.37 -7.28
N ARG A 34 18.05 -31.41 -7.94
CA ARG A 34 18.97 -30.28 -7.96
C ARG A 34 18.37 -29.10 -8.73
N ALA A 35 17.81 -29.33 -9.91
CA ALA A 35 17.13 -28.31 -10.70
C ALA A 35 15.94 -27.68 -9.95
N LEU A 36 15.14 -28.51 -9.25
CA LEU A 36 14.04 -27.99 -8.41
C LEU A 36 14.56 -27.14 -7.27
N LYS A 37 15.64 -27.54 -6.62
CA LYS A 37 16.25 -26.76 -5.54
C LYS A 37 16.79 -25.42 -6.04
N GLU A 38 17.49 -25.40 -7.16
CA GLU A 38 17.97 -24.18 -7.82
C GLU A 38 16.81 -23.24 -8.20
N GLN A 39 15.71 -23.78 -8.70
CA GLN A 39 14.51 -23.00 -9.02
C GLN A 39 13.86 -22.40 -7.76
N LEU A 40 13.80 -23.15 -6.65
CA LEU A 40 13.27 -22.65 -5.39
C LEU A 40 14.16 -21.56 -4.79
N GLU A 41 15.48 -21.74 -4.83
CA GLU A 41 16.44 -20.71 -4.38
C GLU A 41 16.32 -19.43 -5.22
N ALA A 42 16.22 -19.55 -6.55
CA ALA A 42 15.98 -18.42 -7.44
C ALA A 42 14.65 -17.72 -7.15
N PHE A 43 13.59 -18.50 -6.87
CA PHE A 43 12.29 -17.95 -6.47
C PHE A 43 12.36 -17.18 -5.16
N GLU A 44 13.05 -17.71 -4.13
CA GLU A 44 13.23 -17.01 -2.86
C GLU A 44 14.00 -15.69 -3.02
N VAL A 45 15.02 -15.67 -3.87
CA VAL A 45 15.74 -14.43 -4.21
C VAL A 45 14.82 -13.42 -4.87
N SER A 46 14.04 -13.85 -5.87
CA SER A 46 13.06 -13.00 -6.57
C SER A 46 11.99 -12.44 -5.64
N ILE A 47 11.49 -13.26 -4.68
CA ILE A 47 10.53 -12.78 -3.67
C ILE A 47 11.15 -11.70 -2.78
N LYS A 48 12.39 -11.87 -2.31
CA LYS A 48 13.09 -10.86 -1.51
C LYS A 48 13.32 -9.55 -2.27
N GLU A 49 13.68 -9.64 -3.53
CA GLU A 49 13.83 -8.47 -4.41
C GLU A 49 12.49 -7.76 -4.62
N THR A 50 11.42 -8.53 -4.85
CA THR A 50 10.06 -7.99 -4.99
C THR A 50 9.60 -7.31 -3.69
N GLN A 51 9.87 -7.89 -2.52
CA GLN A 51 9.57 -7.26 -1.23
C GLN A 51 10.26 -5.91 -1.08
N LYS A 52 11.56 -5.85 -1.36
CA LYS A 52 12.31 -4.59 -1.31
C LYS A 52 11.74 -3.54 -2.25
N HIS A 53 11.36 -3.96 -3.45
CA HIS A 53 10.75 -3.05 -4.42
C HIS A 53 9.40 -2.51 -3.93
N ILE A 54 8.54 -3.36 -3.39
CA ILE A 54 7.24 -2.95 -2.82
C ILE A 54 7.46 -1.97 -1.65
N GLU A 55 8.41 -2.26 -0.76
CA GLU A 55 8.75 -1.37 0.36
C GLU A 55 9.20 0.02 -0.11
N GLN A 56 10.00 0.08 -1.17
CA GLN A 56 10.42 1.34 -1.80
C GLN A 56 9.24 2.09 -2.41
N VAL A 57 8.37 1.39 -3.15
CA VAL A 57 7.15 1.98 -3.73
C VAL A 57 6.25 2.53 -2.63
N PHE A 58 6.05 1.79 -1.54
CA PHE A 58 5.24 2.23 -0.40
C PHE A 58 5.87 3.40 0.35
N ALA A 59 7.19 3.41 0.50
CA ALA A 59 7.89 4.55 1.10
C ALA A 59 7.70 5.82 0.27
N ASN A 60 7.84 5.72 -1.04
CA ASN A 60 7.61 6.84 -1.95
C ASN A 60 6.13 7.28 -1.93
N GLU A 61 5.20 6.34 -1.93
CA GLU A 61 3.76 6.65 -1.87
C GLU A 61 3.39 7.38 -0.57
N ARG A 62 3.93 6.94 0.57
CA ARG A 62 3.73 7.63 1.86
C ARG A 62 4.22 9.07 1.80
N GLU A 63 5.41 9.26 1.27
CA GLU A 63 6.00 10.60 1.16
C GLU A 63 5.17 11.52 0.25
N VAL A 64 4.79 11.05 -0.93
CA VAL A 64 3.94 11.80 -1.87
C VAL A 64 2.60 12.16 -1.23
N ARG A 65 1.93 11.20 -0.57
CA ARG A 65 0.65 11.45 0.11
C ARG A 65 0.80 12.46 1.27
N LYS A 66 1.91 12.38 2.05
CA LYS A 66 2.18 13.33 3.14
C LYS A 66 2.47 14.75 2.62
N GLN A 67 3.11 14.87 1.47
CA GLN A 67 3.32 16.16 0.80
C GLN A 67 2.03 16.72 0.23
N GLN A 68 1.18 15.89 -0.36
CA GLN A 68 -0.12 16.30 -0.90
C GLN A 68 -1.11 16.72 0.19
N TYR A 69 -1.06 16.05 1.35
CA TYR A 69 -1.87 16.34 2.53
C TYR A 69 -0.99 16.60 3.75
N PRO A 70 -0.38 17.80 3.84
CA PRO A 70 0.55 18.13 4.91
C PRO A 70 -0.13 18.18 6.28
N PRO A 71 0.65 18.05 7.37
CA PRO A 71 0.13 18.17 8.71
C PRO A 71 -0.30 19.62 9.01
N ILE A 72 -1.19 19.79 10.00
CA ILE A 72 -1.79 21.08 10.32
C ILE A 72 -0.73 22.14 10.67
N GLU A 73 0.36 21.73 11.31
CA GLU A 73 1.47 22.62 11.70
C GLU A 73 2.17 23.23 10.49
N ALA A 74 2.32 22.45 9.41
CA ALA A 74 2.89 22.95 8.16
C ALA A 74 1.92 23.94 7.48
N ILE A 75 0.63 23.63 7.46
CA ILE A 75 -0.42 24.48 6.88
C ILE A 75 -0.46 25.83 7.60
N VAL A 76 -0.50 25.84 8.94
CA VAL A 76 -0.50 27.06 9.76
C VAL A 76 0.75 27.89 9.52
N ARG A 77 1.93 27.26 9.50
CA ARG A 77 3.19 27.95 9.19
C ARG A 77 3.17 28.65 7.83
N HIS A 78 2.63 27.99 6.81
CA HIS A 78 2.48 28.61 5.49
C HIS A 78 1.47 29.75 5.50
N ALA A 79 0.40 29.66 6.28
CA ALA A 79 -0.57 30.73 6.42
C ALA A 79 0.04 31.95 7.10
N GLU A 80 0.81 31.77 8.17
CA GLU A 80 1.51 32.84 8.90
C GLU A 80 2.55 33.58 8.03
N MET A 81 3.25 32.85 7.17
CA MET A 81 4.32 33.39 6.33
C MET A 81 3.85 33.83 4.93
N GLY A 82 2.56 33.67 4.59
CA GLY A 82 2.07 33.88 3.23
C GLY A 82 2.69 32.89 2.21
N GLY A 83 2.95 31.66 2.66
CA GLY A 83 3.61 30.65 1.84
C GLY A 83 2.70 29.98 0.81
N PRO A 84 3.26 29.10 -0.04
CA PRO A 84 2.58 28.56 -1.22
C PRO A 84 1.35 27.67 -0.93
N LEU A 85 1.16 27.20 0.31
CA LEU A 85 -0.02 26.42 0.68
C LEU A 85 -1.24 27.31 0.99
N LEU A 86 -1.02 28.60 1.29
CA LEU A 86 -2.10 29.52 1.57
C LEU A 86 -2.98 29.71 0.31
N TRP A 87 -4.27 29.36 0.45
CA TRP A 87 -5.27 29.45 -0.61
C TRP A 87 -4.87 28.75 -1.92
N SER A 88 -4.14 27.64 -1.80
CA SER A 88 -3.62 26.88 -2.94
C SER A 88 -4.65 25.96 -3.58
N ARG A 89 -5.72 25.59 -2.87
CA ARG A 89 -6.75 24.67 -3.37
C ARG A 89 -7.89 25.43 -4.00
N ARG A 90 -8.10 25.21 -5.30
CA ARG A 90 -9.13 25.87 -6.10
C ARG A 90 -10.18 24.88 -6.55
N PRO A 91 -11.41 25.33 -6.92
CA PRO A 91 -12.50 24.44 -7.35
C PRO A 91 -12.16 23.52 -8.53
N GLU A 92 -11.18 23.89 -9.37
CA GLU A 92 -10.69 23.10 -10.49
C GLU A 92 -9.77 21.97 -10.08
N HIS A 93 -9.21 22.03 -8.86
CA HIS A 93 -8.27 21.02 -8.39
C HIS A 93 -9.04 19.83 -7.78
N PRO A 94 -8.57 18.59 -8.02
CA PRO A 94 -9.19 17.40 -7.46
C PRO A 94 -9.15 17.37 -5.92
N GLU A 95 -8.19 18.07 -5.32
CA GLU A 95 -8.02 18.18 -3.86
C GLU A 95 -8.93 19.25 -3.21
N PHE A 96 -9.74 19.95 -3.99
CA PHE A 96 -10.67 20.96 -3.47
C PHE A 96 -11.66 20.31 -2.49
N MET A 97 -11.82 20.90 -1.31
CA MET A 97 -12.65 20.40 -0.22
C MET A 97 -12.24 19.04 0.33
N GLN A 98 -11.00 18.61 0.09
CA GLN A 98 -10.43 17.44 0.74
C GLN A 98 -9.67 17.86 2.00
N ILE A 99 -9.94 17.18 3.10
CA ILE A 99 -9.32 17.44 4.43
C ILE A 99 -8.64 16.18 4.94
N ARG A 100 -7.47 16.37 5.54
CA ARG A 100 -6.78 15.32 6.28
C ARG A 100 -7.32 15.26 7.70
N ILE A 101 -7.81 14.11 8.12
CA ILE A 101 -8.31 13.90 9.50
C ILE A 101 -7.28 13.25 10.42
N GLY A 102 -6.23 12.63 9.87
CA GLY A 102 -5.18 11.98 10.64
C GLY A 102 -4.22 11.16 9.78
N LEU A 103 -3.47 10.30 10.43
CA LEU A 103 -2.70 9.22 9.81
C LEU A 103 -3.36 7.89 10.13
N GLY A 104 -3.30 6.97 9.21
CA GLY A 104 -3.89 5.64 9.37
C GLY A 104 -3.46 4.69 8.27
N THR A 105 -4.26 3.66 8.09
CA THR A 105 -4.08 2.61 7.09
C THR A 105 -5.10 2.76 5.97
N ASP A 106 -4.65 2.67 4.73
CA ASP A 106 -5.51 2.82 3.55
C ASP A 106 -5.08 1.83 2.46
N LEU A 107 -5.83 1.78 1.37
CA LEU A 107 -5.47 1.01 0.19
C LEU A 107 -4.32 1.69 -0.57
N PRO A 108 -3.29 0.93 -0.98
CA PRO A 108 -2.23 1.48 -1.82
C PRO A 108 -2.77 1.81 -3.22
N VAL A 109 -2.21 2.83 -3.85
CA VAL A 109 -2.48 3.16 -5.25
C VAL A 109 -1.92 2.08 -6.16
N ALA A 110 -0.67 1.67 -5.92
CA ALA A 110 -0.03 0.57 -6.61
C ALA A 110 -0.48 -0.77 -6.02
N ARG A 111 -1.44 -1.42 -6.66
CA ARG A 111 -1.95 -2.74 -6.23
C ARG A 111 -1.26 -3.85 -6.99
N MET A 112 -0.94 -4.93 -6.29
CA MET A 112 -0.47 -6.16 -6.93
C MET A 112 -1.61 -6.83 -7.69
N GLU A 113 -1.47 -6.96 -9.00
CA GLU A 113 -2.44 -7.69 -9.82
C GLU A 113 -2.44 -9.19 -9.49
N LYS A 114 -3.60 -9.82 -9.68
CA LYS A 114 -3.70 -11.28 -9.59
C LYS A 114 -3.20 -11.88 -10.89
N ASP A 115 -2.08 -12.57 -10.84
CA ASP A 115 -1.57 -13.31 -11.98
C ASP A 115 -2.58 -14.39 -12.43
N LYS A 116 -3.04 -14.30 -13.66
CA LYS A 116 -3.97 -15.29 -14.24
C LYS A 116 -3.28 -16.63 -14.54
N GLU A 117 -1.95 -16.62 -14.67
CA GLU A 117 -1.14 -17.79 -15.06
C GLU A 117 -0.62 -18.62 -13.87
N ALA A 118 -0.75 -18.12 -12.64
CA ALA A 118 -0.24 -18.81 -11.44
C ALA A 118 -0.95 -20.12 -11.07
N LYS A 119 -1.94 -20.57 -11.87
CA LYS A 119 -2.71 -21.80 -11.57
C LYS A 119 -1.88 -23.07 -11.57
N ASN A 120 -0.71 -23.09 -12.23
CA ASN A 120 0.13 -24.27 -12.41
C ASN A 120 1.44 -24.23 -11.58
N GLY A 121 1.57 -23.31 -10.64
CA GLY A 121 2.74 -23.18 -9.78
C GLY A 121 2.80 -24.23 -8.66
N LEU A 122 4.00 -24.44 -8.10
CA LEU A 122 4.16 -25.27 -6.90
C LEU A 122 3.31 -24.69 -5.76
N PRO A 123 2.56 -25.51 -4.99
CA PRO A 123 1.68 -25.03 -3.92
C PRO A 123 2.40 -24.12 -2.90
N GLN A 124 3.66 -24.43 -2.59
CA GLN A 124 4.50 -23.61 -1.68
C GLN A 124 4.78 -22.21 -2.25
N CYS A 125 5.09 -22.10 -3.53
CA CYS A 125 5.32 -20.81 -4.19
C CYS A 125 4.02 -19.98 -4.23
N LEU A 126 2.90 -20.63 -4.52
CA LEU A 126 1.59 -19.98 -4.55
C LEU A 126 1.18 -19.45 -3.17
N SER A 127 1.42 -20.24 -2.11
CA SER A 127 1.14 -19.79 -0.73
C SER A 127 2.02 -18.62 -0.32
N THR A 128 3.31 -18.63 -0.70
CA THR A 128 4.22 -17.50 -0.45
C THR A 128 3.77 -16.23 -1.13
N ILE A 129 3.37 -16.31 -2.40
CA ILE A 129 2.82 -15.15 -3.15
C ILE A 129 1.53 -14.65 -2.51
N ALA A 130 0.64 -15.56 -2.09
CA ALA A 130 -0.61 -15.19 -1.43
C ALA A 130 -0.35 -14.49 -0.08
N ALA A 131 0.60 -14.99 0.71
CA ALA A 131 1.02 -14.37 1.96
C ALA A 131 1.62 -12.97 1.73
N LEU A 132 2.48 -12.82 0.72
CA LEU A 132 3.05 -11.54 0.33
C LEU A 132 1.95 -10.53 -0.05
N ARG A 133 0.99 -10.94 -0.85
CA ARG A 133 -0.16 -10.08 -1.22
C ARG A 133 -1.00 -9.67 -0.01
N ALA A 134 -1.23 -10.57 0.92
CA ALA A 134 -1.97 -10.27 2.14
C ALA A 134 -1.20 -9.27 3.03
N GLN A 135 0.11 -9.43 3.14
CA GLN A 135 0.98 -8.53 3.90
C GLN A 135 0.97 -7.10 3.35
N TYR A 136 0.97 -6.94 2.03
CA TYR A 136 1.00 -5.63 1.36
C TYR A 136 -0.35 -5.23 0.76
N ALA A 137 -1.46 -5.76 1.31
CA ALA A 137 -2.81 -5.39 0.88
C ALA A 137 -3.20 -3.96 1.26
N MET A 138 -2.59 -3.44 2.31
CA MET A 138 -2.83 -2.12 2.88
C MET A 138 -1.51 -1.39 3.06
N ILE A 139 -1.57 -0.07 3.05
CA ILE A 139 -0.43 0.80 3.35
C ILE A 139 -0.72 1.57 4.64
N ASP A 140 0.22 1.50 5.58
CA ASP A 140 0.13 2.19 6.86
C ASP A 140 0.83 3.55 6.83
N ASP A 141 0.53 4.39 7.84
CA ASP A 141 1.17 5.69 8.04
C ASP A 141 0.97 6.66 6.87
N VAL A 142 -0.24 6.62 6.28
CA VAL A 142 -0.68 7.53 5.22
C VAL A 142 -1.77 8.48 5.73
N PRO A 143 -1.89 9.69 5.15
CA PRO A 143 -2.98 10.60 5.45
C PRO A 143 -4.33 9.97 5.11
N ILE A 144 -5.24 9.98 6.09
CA ILE A 144 -6.65 9.64 5.87
C ILE A 144 -7.38 10.92 5.51
N VAL A 145 -7.99 10.90 4.34
CA VAL A 145 -8.58 12.09 3.71
C VAL A 145 -10.09 11.89 3.55
N VAL A 146 -10.84 12.93 3.88
CA VAL A 146 -12.29 13.02 3.64
C VAL A 146 -12.53 14.05 2.53
N ASN A 147 -13.39 13.72 1.58
CA ASN A 147 -13.77 14.61 0.50
C ASN A 147 -15.16 15.21 0.78
N LEU A 148 -15.21 16.40 1.37
CA LEU A 148 -16.46 17.05 1.76
C LEU A 148 -17.36 17.36 0.55
N ARG A 149 -16.81 17.54 -0.64
CA ARG A 149 -17.59 17.78 -1.86
C ARG A 149 -18.35 16.53 -2.32
N GLN A 150 -17.77 15.35 -2.11
CA GLN A 150 -18.38 14.08 -2.48
C GLN A 150 -19.29 13.54 -1.38
N ASP A 151 -18.83 13.66 -0.13
CA ASP A 151 -19.51 13.06 1.03
C ASP A 151 -20.66 13.93 1.51
N GLY A 152 -20.64 15.24 1.23
CA GLY A 152 -21.68 16.22 1.57
C GLY A 152 -21.75 16.54 3.07
N ALA A 153 -21.48 15.60 3.95
CA ALA A 153 -21.48 15.79 5.39
C ALA A 153 -20.39 14.94 6.05
N PHE A 154 -19.77 15.48 7.09
CA PHE A 154 -18.77 14.79 7.90
C PHE A 154 -19.11 14.98 9.39
N GLY A 155 -19.26 13.88 10.10
CA GLY A 155 -19.61 13.86 11.53
C GLY A 155 -18.42 13.50 12.40
N ILE A 156 -18.18 14.25 13.48
CA ILE A 156 -17.19 13.93 14.50
C ILE A 156 -17.93 13.62 15.80
N SER A 157 -17.72 12.43 16.36
CA SER A 157 -18.34 12.01 17.61
C SER A 157 -17.30 11.48 18.60
N GLY A 158 -17.48 11.74 19.89
CA GLY A 158 -16.57 11.34 20.95
C GLY A 158 -16.66 12.22 22.18
N LEU A 159 -15.65 12.18 23.02
CA LEU A 159 -15.53 13.10 24.15
C LEU A 159 -15.21 14.51 23.64
N ARG A 160 -15.78 15.53 24.26
CA ARG A 160 -15.60 16.93 23.83
C ARG A 160 -14.13 17.35 23.78
N ALA A 161 -13.33 16.89 24.72
CA ALA A 161 -11.89 17.17 24.77
C ALA A 161 -11.14 16.67 23.52
N ASP A 162 -11.64 15.61 22.87
CA ASP A 162 -11.05 15.02 21.67
C ASP A 162 -11.65 15.61 20.39
N ILE A 163 -12.95 15.94 20.42
CA ILE A 163 -13.67 16.48 19.26
C ILE A 163 -13.23 17.90 18.91
N ASP A 164 -13.16 18.79 19.91
CA ASP A 164 -12.89 20.22 19.71
C ASP A 164 -11.54 20.47 18.98
N PRO A 165 -10.42 19.80 19.32
CA PRO A 165 -9.17 19.93 18.58
C PRO A 165 -9.27 19.44 17.12
N VAL A 166 -9.96 18.34 16.89
CA VAL A 166 -10.15 17.80 15.53
C VAL A 166 -10.98 18.75 14.68
N ALA A 167 -12.10 19.24 15.21
CA ALA A 167 -12.95 20.21 14.51
C ALA A 167 -12.19 21.50 14.18
N ARG A 168 -11.40 22.02 15.12
CA ARG A 168 -10.54 23.19 14.87
C ARG A 168 -9.51 22.90 13.79
N ALA A 169 -8.84 21.75 13.83
CA ALA A 169 -7.86 21.37 12.81
C ALA A 169 -8.50 21.28 11.42
N VAL A 170 -9.71 20.72 11.32
CA VAL A 170 -10.47 20.65 10.06
C VAL A 170 -10.79 22.04 9.53
N ILE A 171 -11.35 22.92 10.35
CA ILE A 171 -11.68 24.28 9.94
C ILE A 171 -10.43 25.05 9.54
N THR A 172 -9.35 24.96 10.33
CA THR A 172 -8.09 25.62 10.03
C THR A 172 -7.51 25.16 8.68
N GLN A 173 -7.56 23.85 8.38
CA GLN A 173 -7.15 23.35 7.07
C GLN A 173 -7.98 23.97 5.94
N LEU A 174 -9.31 24.02 6.11
CA LEU A 174 -10.21 24.58 5.12
C LEU A 174 -9.90 26.06 4.84
N VAL A 175 -9.84 26.90 5.88
CA VAL A 175 -9.65 28.34 5.71
C VAL A 175 -8.23 28.73 5.29
N CYS A 176 -7.21 27.96 5.68
CA CYS A 176 -5.84 28.21 5.21
C CYS A 176 -5.59 27.80 3.78
N MET A 177 -6.23 26.72 3.32
CA MET A 177 -5.96 26.16 2.00
C MET A 177 -6.94 26.65 0.91
N HIS A 178 -8.12 27.17 1.27
CA HIS A 178 -9.12 27.67 0.35
C HIS A 178 -9.29 29.19 0.50
N SER A 179 -9.53 29.86 -0.62
CA SER A 179 -9.75 31.30 -0.63
C SER A 179 -11.12 31.69 -0.02
N PRO A 180 -11.23 32.82 0.68
CA PRO A 180 -12.53 33.33 1.13
C PRO A 180 -13.49 33.67 -0.02
N ALA A 181 -13.00 33.81 -1.25
CA ALA A 181 -13.85 33.98 -2.44
C ALA A 181 -14.54 32.67 -2.88
N GLU A 182 -14.01 31.53 -2.44
CA GLU A 182 -14.44 30.19 -2.89
C GLU A 182 -15.07 29.37 -1.75
N LEU A 183 -14.80 29.75 -0.51
CA LEU A 183 -15.27 29.07 0.70
C LEU A 183 -15.81 30.07 1.71
N VAL A 184 -17.06 29.89 2.11
CA VAL A 184 -17.69 30.61 3.24
C VAL A 184 -17.89 29.65 4.39
N VAL A 185 -17.56 30.08 5.59
CA VAL A 185 -17.72 29.31 6.82
C VAL A 185 -18.84 29.92 7.66
N ALA A 186 -19.83 29.11 8.00
CA ALA A 186 -20.90 29.49 8.95
C ALA A 186 -20.90 28.52 10.13
N CYS A 187 -20.95 29.04 11.34
CA CYS A 187 -20.99 28.25 12.56
C CYS A 187 -22.36 28.35 13.21
N LEU A 188 -23.01 27.20 13.40
CA LEU A 188 -24.24 27.07 14.16
C LEU A 188 -23.92 26.35 15.49
N THR A 189 -24.11 27.04 16.60
CA THR A 189 -23.79 26.51 17.94
C THR A 189 -24.84 26.92 18.95
N ASP A 190 -24.91 26.19 20.05
CA ASP A 190 -25.69 26.58 21.20
C ASP A 190 -25.04 27.78 21.95
N PRO A 191 -25.79 28.51 22.80
CA PRO A 191 -25.23 29.64 23.54
C PRO A 191 -24.04 29.27 24.43
N ALA A 192 -24.02 28.05 24.97
CA ALA A 192 -22.92 27.56 25.83
C ALA A 192 -21.66 27.21 24.97
N GLY A 193 -21.85 26.92 23.70
CA GLY A 193 -20.76 26.63 22.77
C GLY A 193 -20.11 27.86 22.15
N ARG A 194 -20.76 29.04 22.21
CA ARG A 194 -20.36 30.25 21.48
C ARG A 194 -18.91 30.64 21.77
N SER A 195 -18.53 30.76 23.01
CA SER A 195 -17.17 31.17 23.39
C SER A 195 -16.04 30.29 22.86
N ARG A 196 -16.34 29.05 22.50
CA ARG A 196 -15.33 28.11 21.91
C ARG A 196 -15.05 28.41 20.46
N TRP A 197 -16.01 29.04 19.77
CA TRP A 197 -15.98 29.28 18.32
C TRP A 197 -15.89 30.78 17.99
N ASP A 198 -15.80 31.68 18.99
CA ASP A 198 -15.68 33.14 18.81
C ASP A 198 -14.49 33.50 17.89
N TRP A 199 -13.42 32.71 17.89
CA TRP A 199 -12.27 32.92 17.01
C TRP A 199 -12.60 32.88 15.51
N LEU A 200 -13.70 32.24 15.13
CA LEU A 200 -14.17 32.21 13.72
C LEU A 200 -14.54 33.58 13.19
N GLU A 201 -14.98 34.50 14.08
CA GLU A 201 -15.35 35.90 13.73
C GLU A 201 -14.15 36.68 13.14
N TRP A 202 -12.93 36.24 13.40
CA TRP A 202 -11.70 36.85 12.87
C TRP A 202 -11.26 36.32 11.51
N LEU A 203 -11.92 35.32 11.01
CA LEU A 203 -11.59 34.71 9.72
C LEU A 203 -12.22 35.50 8.56
N PRO A 204 -11.48 35.75 7.46
CA PRO A 204 -12.06 36.41 6.29
C PRO A 204 -13.15 35.57 5.62
N HIS A 205 -13.26 34.30 5.94
CA HIS A 205 -14.25 33.35 5.42
C HIS A 205 -15.63 33.47 6.07
N THR A 206 -15.73 34.17 7.19
CA THR A 206 -16.99 34.39 7.94
C THR A 206 -17.53 35.79 7.80
N ALA A 207 -16.77 36.71 7.17
CA ALA A 207 -17.23 38.06 6.89
C ALA A 207 -18.33 38.00 5.80
N SER A 208 -19.51 38.52 6.15
CA SER A 208 -20.65 38.72 5.24
C SER A 208 -20.57 40.08 4.61
#